data_dc323b4efdbdae99b46a712ab67aa225
#
_entry.id   dc323b4efdbdae99b46a712ab67aa225
#
_cell.length_a   1.000
_cell.length_b   1.000
_cell.length_c   1.000
_cell.angle_alpha   90.00
_cell.angle_beta   90.00
_cell.angle_gamma   90.00
#
_symmetry.space_group_name_H-M   'P 1'
#
loop_
_entity.id
_entity.type
_entity.pdbx_description
1 polymer ?
#
loop_
_entity_poly.entity_id
_entity_poly.type
_entity_poly.pdbx_seq_one_letter_code
_entity_poly.pdbx_strand_id
1 'polypeptide(L)'
;MRIAFVGNFGCDFSTESHHAWTWEHMGHEVIRLQENKTNSQEVLTACKKADAFQWTHTHGWSFPGENEITPASIKVPSFSYHLDKYFGIGSRENSYLDHPSFHLDYFFSTDGGNDERWKDASINHHWILPGVVEYGAYSAGALPVDFIPVLFCGSAGYHGEYPWRGQMVQELQRNYGTKFQVRTGIREAPLNALYSAAKVVVGDHIFAGCPRYCSDRLFETLGRAGFLIYPETEGITDQIPGLVTYHPQDIQDLFNKIDYFLDTAHEQERLERQKTSHEWVKKNGTYTQRLGEILKVMNLA
;
A
#
# COMPACT_ATOMS: atom_id res chain seq x y z
N MET A 1 -13.47 -19.79 -6.33
CA MET A 1 -13.93 -19.73 -4.92
C MET A 1 -14.89 -18.57 -4.74
N ARG A 2 -15.69 -18.61 -3.69
CA ARG A 2 -16.52 -17.50 -3.22
C ARG A 2 -15.91 -16.95 -1.94
N ILE A 3 -15.68 -15.64 -1.86
CA ILE A 3 -15.03 -14.96 -0.74
C ILE A 3 -16.04 -14.02 -0.09
N ALA A 4 -16.33 -14.20 1.21
CA ALA A 4 -17.04 -13.19 1.99
C ALA A 4 -16.03 -12.13 2.44
N PHE A 5 -16.26 -10.87 2.12
CA PHE A 5 -15.29 -9.81 2.34
C PHE A 5 -15.90 -8.62 3.07
N VAL A 6 -15.45 -8.38 4.32
CA VAL A 6 -15.79 -7.21 5.13
C VAL A 6 -14.72 -6.13 4.92
N GLY A 7 -15.14 -4.93 4.53
CA GLY A 7 -14.23 -3.83 4.30
C GLY A 7 -14.92 -2.55 3.85
N ASN A 8 -14.14 -1.54 3.46
CA ASN A 8 -14.63 -0.27 2.95
C ASN A 8 -14.86 -0.31 1.44
N PHE A 9 -16.09 -0.53 1.02
CA PHE A 9 -16.53 -0.47 -0.37
C PHE A 9 -17.28 0.84 -0.70
N GLY A 10 -17.16 1.85 0.16
CA GLY A 10 -17.83 3.14 -0.01
C GLY A 10 -17.24 4.01 -1.13
N CYS A 11 -16.09 3.63 -1.69
CA CYS A 11 -15.48 4.26 -2.85
C CYS A 11 -14.68 3.23 -3.66
N ASP A 12 -14.61 3.43 -4.97
CA ASP A 12 -13.98 2.48 -5.90
C ASP A 12 -12.45 2.43 -5.79
N PHE A 13 -11.84 3.43 -5.17
CA PHE A 13 -10.39 3.55 -5.00
C PHE A 13 -9.89 3.17 -3.61
N SER A 14 -10.70 2.54 -2.77
CA SER A 14 -10.23 1.97 -1.51
C SER A 14 -9.39 0.71 -1.77
N THR A 15 -8.50 0.39 -0.85
CA THR A 15 -7.71 -0.86 -0.89
C THR A 15 -8.63 -2.08 -0.98
N GLU A 16 -9.73 -2.07 -0.24
CA GLU A 16 -10.72 -3.15 -0.21
C GLU A 16 -11.45 -3.29 -1.56
N SER A 17 -11.79 -2.17 -2.20
CA SER A 17 -12.38 -2.20 -3.55
C SER A 17 -11.38 -2.74 -4.58
N HIS A 18 -10.12 -2.37 -4.48
CA HIS A 18 -9.05 -2.92 -5.33
C HIS A 18 -8.85 -4.43 -5.09
N HIS A 19 -8.85 -4.89 -3.84
CA HIS A 19 -8.78 -6.33 -3.53
C HIS A 19 -9.99 -7.08 -4.08
N ALA A 20 -11.21 -6.55 -3.89
CA ALA A 20 -12.43 -7.17 -4.38
C ALA A 20 -12.43 -7.27 -5.91
N TRP A 21 -12.03 -6.18 -6.61
CA TRP A 21 -11.86 -6.20 -8.05
C TRP A 21 -10.82 -7.25 -8.48
N THR A 22 -9.71 -7.34 -7.76
CA THR A 22 -8.65 -8.31 -8.08
C THR A 22 -9.13 -9.75 -7.90
N TRP A 23 -9.86 -10.05 -6.82
CA TRP A 23 -10.48 -11.37 -6.64
C TRP A 23 -11.39 -11.75 -7.81
N GLU A 24 -12.24 -10.82 -8.25
CA GLU A 24 -13.13 -11.03 -9.40
C GLU A 24 -12.33 -11.19 -10.70
N HIS A 25 -11.27 -10.42 -10.88
CA HIS A 25 -10.35 -10.55 -12.02
C HIS A 25 -9.65 -11.92 -12.05
N MET A 26 -9.33 -12.49 -10.89
CA MET A 26 -8.80 -13.85 -10.75
C MET A 26 -9.86 -14.95 -10.93
N GLY A 27 -11.12 -14.60 -11.20
CA GLY A 27 -12.22 -15.54 -11.42
C GLY A 27 -12.91 -16.03 -10.15
N HIS A 28 -12.77 -15.32 -9.03
CA HIS A 28 -13.48 -15.58 -7.80
C HIS A 28 -14.78 -14.77 -7.70
N GLU A 29 -15.76 -15.22 -6.92
CA GLU A 29 -16.96 -14.47 -6.57
C GLU A 29 -16.73 -13.76 -5.24
N VAL A 30 -17.12 -12.47 -5.12
CA VAL A 30 -16.96 -11.69 -3.87
C VAL A 30 -18.32 -11.26 -3.32
N ILE A 31 -18.60 -11.67 -2.08
CA ILE A 31 -19.73 -11.17 -1.30
C ILE A 31 -19.22 -9.97 -0.49
N ARG A 32 -19.46 -8.75 -0.98
CA ARG A 32 -19.01 -7.52 -0.32
C ARG A 32 -19.92 -7.16 0.84
N LEU A 33 -19.35 -6.93 2.01
CA LEU A 33 -20.00 -6.49 3.23
C LEU A 33 -19.37 -5.17 3.66
N GLN A 34 -20.14 -4.07 3.51
CA GLN A 34 -19.66 -2.74 3.90
C GLN A 34 -19.53 -2.67 5.43
N GLU A 35 -18.31 -2.52 5.93
CA GLU A 35 -17.97 -2.70 7.35
C GLU A 35 -18.86 -1.87 8.29
N ASN A 36 -19.02 -0.56 8.04
CA ASN A 36 -19.84 0.32 8.90
C ASN A 36 -21.36 0.23 8.65
N LYS A 37 -21.84 -0.76 7.91
CA LYS A 37 -23.27 -0.96 7.61
C LYS A 37 -23.73 -2.40 7.84
N THR A 38 -22.81 -3.32 8.11
CA THR A 38 -23.11 -4.75 8.36
C THR A 38 -23.28 -5.03 9.85
N ASN A 39 -23.52 -6.29 10.20
CA ASN A 39 -23.56 -6.83 11.56
C ASN A 39 -23.06 -8.27 11.58
N SER A 40 -22.79 -8.83 12.77
CA SER A 40 -22.26 -10.19 12.91
C SER A 40 -23.12 -11.25 12.24
N GLN A 41 -24.45 -11.15 12.32
CA GLN A 41 -25.37 -12.12 11.71
C GLN A 41 -25.28 -12.13 10.18
N GLU A 42 -25.13 -10.97 9.53
CA GLU A 42 -24.93 -10.86 8.09
C GLU A 42 -23.59 -11.45 7.67
N VAL A 43 -22.52 -11.13 8.42
CA VAL A 43 -21.18 -11.68 8.19
C VAL A 43 -21.20 -13.20 8.27
N LEU A 44 -21.72 -13.78 9.36
CA LEU A 44 -21.78 -15.22 9.54
C LEU A 44 -22.68 -15.91 8.49
N THR A 45 -23.74 -15.21 8.03
CA THR A 45 -24.60 -15.73 6.96
C THR A 45 -23.86 -15.75 5.60
N ALA A 46 -23.04 -14.75 5.32
CA ALA A 46 -22.18 -14.72 4.13
C ALA A 46 -21.11 -15.82 4.20
N CYS A 47 -20.46 -16.00 5.34
CA CYS A 47 -19.45 -17.04 5.55
C CYS A 47 -19.98 -18.46 5.31
N LYS A 48 -21.24 -18.74 5.66
CA LYS A 48 -21.88 -20.05 5.36
C LYS A 48 -22.00 -20.36 3.86
N LYS A 49 -21.86 -19.35 3.00
CA LYS A 49 -21.97 -19.47 1.54
C LYS A 49 -20.63 -19.24 0.84
N ALA A 50 -19.57 -19.03 1.60
CA ALA A 50 -18.22 -18.71 1.12
C ALA A 50 -17.25 -19.87 1.34
N ASP A 51 -16.18 -19.87 0.56
CA ASP A 51 -15.05 -20.80 0.69
C ASP A 51 -13.93 -20.21 1.56
N ALA A 52 -13.89 -18.86 1.68
CA ALA A 52 -12.95 -18.13 2.51
C ALA A 52 -13.57 -16.81 3.01
N PHE A 53 -13.01 -16.26 4.07
CA PHE A 53 -13.42 -14.98 4.66
C PHE A 53 -12.23 -14.01 4.72
N GLN A 54 -12.42 -12.81 4.21
CA GLN A 54 -11.49 -11.70 4.33
C GLN A 54 -12.11 -10.56 5.15
N TRP A 55 -11.33 -9.99 6.06
CA TRP A 55 -11.69 -8.75 6.76
C TRP A 55 -10.54 -7.76 6.74
N THR A 56 -10.66 -6.70 5.96
CA THR A 56 -9.73 -5.58 5.97
C THR A 56 -10.38 -4.44 6.76
N HIS A 57 -9.98 -4.32 8.03
CA HIS A 57 -10.60 -3.39 8.97
C HIS A 57 -10.22 -1.94 8.67
N THR A 58 -11.22 -1.07 8.59
CA THR A 58 -11.05 0.37 8.44
C THR A 58 -10.91 1.01 9.84
N HIS A 59 -9.77 1.58 10.14
CA HIS A 59 -9.49 2.17 11.44
C HIS A 59 -10.58 3.13 11.92
N GLY A 60 -11.07 2.89 13.14
CA GLY A 60 -12.13 3.68 13.76
C GLY A 60 -13.56 3.30 13.33
N TRP A 61 -13.74 2.29 12.49
CA TRP A 61 -15.04 1.73 12.21
C TRP A 61 -15.34 0.55 13.12
N SER A 62 -16.60 0.27 13.32
CA SER A 62 -17.10 -0.91 14.03
C SER A 62 -18.50 -1.26 13.55
N PHE A 63 -18.94 -2.49 13.83
CA PHE A 63 -20.31 -2.93 13.59
C PHE A 63 -20.86 -3.77 14.75
N PRO A 64 -22.18 -3.85 14.90
CA PRO A 64 -22.81 -4.62 15.97
C PRO A 64 -22.39 -6.08 15.97
N GLY A 65 -21.87 -6.56 17.09
CA GLY A 65 -21.45 -7.95 17.28
C GLY A 65 -20.11 -8.31 16.64
N GLU A 66 -19.27 -7.37 16.26
CA GLU A 66 -17.96 -7.66 15.61
C GLU A 66 -17.08 -8.61 16.44
N ASN A 67 -17.14 -8.53 17.78
CA ASN A 67 -16.42 -9.44 18.68
C ASN A 67 -16.88 -10.90 18.63
N GLU A 68 -18.02 -11.18 17.99
CA GLU A 68 -18.51 -12.54 17.74
C GLU A 68 -17.83 -13.17 16.51
N ILE A 69 -17.15 -12.35 15.70
CA ILE A 69 -16.46 -12.80 14.49
C ILE A 69 -15.10 -13.36 14.89
N THR A 70 -15.04 -14.68 14.98
CA THR A 70 -13.84 -15.45 15.33
C THR A 70 -13.66 -16.61 14.35
N PRO A 71 -12.46 -17.19 14.20
CA PRO A 71 -12.27 -18.38 13.37
C PRO A 71 -13.25 -19.50 13.70
N ALA A 72 -13.54 -19.70 14.98
CA ALA A 72 -14.50 -20.74 15.44
C ALA A 72 -15.95 -20.46 15.02
N SER A 73 -16.37 -19.19 14.91
CA SER A 73 -17.72 -18.82 14.48
C SER A 73 -17.85 -18.81 12.94
N ILE A 74 -16.79 -18.43 12.22
CA ILE A 74 -16.75 -18.31 10.75
C ILE A 74 -16.76 -19.68 10.07
N LYS A 75 -15.97 -20.65 10.54
CA LYS A 75 -15.85 -22.03 10.05
C LYS A 75 -15.35 -22.22 8.62
N VAL A 76 -14.82 -21.19 8.00
CA VAL A 76 -14.06 -21.24 6.73
C VAL A 76 -12.70 -20.57 6.97
N PRO A 77 -11.66 -20.87 6.19
CA PRO A 77 -10.39 -20.19 6.30
C PRO A 77 -10.55 -18.68 6.27
N SER A 78 -9.96 -17.98 7.24
CA SER A 78 -10.18 -16.56 7.48
C SER A 78 -8.88 -15.77 7.55
N PHE A 79 -8.86 -14.57 6.97
CA PHE A 79 -7.68 -13.74 6.97
C PHE A 79 -7.97 -12.24 6.92
N SER A 80 -6.98 -11.47 7.39
CA SER A 80 -6.89 -10.02 7.14
C SER A 80 -5.70 -9.70 6.26
N TYR A 81 -5.79 -8.62 5.47
CA TYR A 81 -4.67 -8.06 4.74
C TYR A 81 -4.65 -6.54 4.88
N HIS A 82 -3.61 -6.01 5.55
CA HIS A 82 -3.45 -4.60 5.86
C HIS A 82 -2.15 -4.03 5.29
N LEU A 83 -2.20 -2.76 4.86
CA LEU A 83 -1.05 -2.04 4.30
C LEU A 83 -0.39 -1.07 5.30
N ASP A 84 -0.84 -1.08 6.53
CA ASP A 84 -0.40 -0.15 7.56
C ASP A 84 0.75 -0.68 8.41
N LYS A 85 1.52 0.26 8.98
CA LYS A 85 2.44 -0.01 10.07
C LYS A 85 1.71 0.11 11.40
N TYR A 86 1.97 -0.81 12.31
CA TYR A 86 1.36 -0.86 13.64
C TYR A 86 2.37 -0.61 14.73
N PHE A 87 3.42 -1.39 14.79
CA PHE A 87 4.43 -1.26 15.83
C PHE A 87 5.26 0.02 15.68
N GLY A 88 5.47 0.70 16.82
CA GLY A 88 6.13 2.01 16.88
C GLY A 88 5.17 3.20 16.67
N ILE A 89 3.87 2.94 16.43
CA ILE A 89 2.83 3.97 16.35
C ILE A 89 1.90 3.76 17.53
N GLY A 90 2.11 4.52 18.62
CA GLY A 90 1.42 4.30 19.90
C GLY A 90 -0.11 4.30 19.79
N SER A 91 -0.66 5.18 18.94
CA SER A 91 -2.11 5.22 18.69
C SER A 91 -2.64 3.96 18.00
N ARG A 92 -1.84 3.27 17.19
CA ARG A 92 -2.24 2.03 16.51
C ARG A 92 -1.98 0.80 17.37
N GLU A 93 -0.80 0.71 17.94
CA GLU A 93 -0.38 -0.41 18.76
C GLU A 93 -1.31 -0.64 19.95
N ASN A 94 -1.73 0.43 20.62
CA ASN A 94 -2.61 0.35 21.80
C ASN A 94 -4.11 0.23 21.47
N SER A 95 -4.52 0.42 20.22
CA SER A 95 -5.94 0.50 19.88
C SER A 95 -6.43 -0.60 18.93
N TYR A 96 -5.52 -1.25 18.19
CA TYR A 96 -5.95 -2.15 17.11
C TYR A 96 -5.48 -3.60 17.28
N LEU A 97 -4.41 -3.88 18.02
CA LEU A 97 -3.89 -5.25 18.15
C LEU A 97 -4.90 -6.22 18.80
N ASP A 98 -5.81 -5.72 19.63
CA ASP A 98 -6.89 -6.53 20.24
C ASP A 98 -8.14 -6.65 19.35
N HIS A 99 -8.17 -5.97 18.19
CA HIS A 99 -9.35 -6.00 17.32
C HIS A 99 -9.54 -7.38 16.68
N PRO A 100 -10.78 -7.93 16.60
CA PRO A 100 -11.04 -9.29 16.11
C PRO A 100 -10.45 -9.60 14.73
N SER A 101 -10.35 -8.61 13.84
CA SER A 101 -9.78 -8.81 12.50
C SER A 101 -8.29 -9.21 12.52
N PHE A 102 -7.56 -8.93 13.62
CA PHE A 102 -6.17 -9.34 13.77
C PHE A 102 -6.02 -10.79 14.26
N HIS A 103 -7.06 -11.36 14.82
CA HIS A 103 -7.10 -12.71 15.42
C HIS A 103 -7.85 -13.72 14.55
N LEU A 104 -7.95 -13.47 13.24
CA LEU A 104 -8.38 -14.46 12.25
C LEU A 104 -7.32 -15.56 12.09
N ASP A 105 -7.59 -16.60 11.29
CA ASP A 105 -6.63 -17.70 11.10
C ASP A 105 -5.27 -17.18 10.58
N TYR A 106 -5.29 -16.12 9.74
CA TYR A 106 -4.09 -15.49 9.20
C TYR A 106 -4.21 -13.97 9.23
N PHE A 107 -3.14 -13.30 9.58
CA PHE A 107 -3.02 -11.85 9.49
C PHE A 107 -1.86 -11.48 8.58
N PHE A 108 -2.15 -10.90 7.41
CA PHE A 108 -1.16 -10.43 6.46
C PHE A 108 -0.98 -8.91 6.60
N SER A 109 0.25 -8.46 6.68
CA SER A 109 0.51 -7.02 6.65
C SER A 109 1.87 -6.66 6.05
N THR A 110 2.01 -5.39 5.71
CA THR A 110 3.28 -4.81 5.23
C THR A 110 4.23 -4.44 6.37
N ASP A 111 3.82 -4.59 7.64
CA ASP A 111 4.64 -4.28 8.83
C ASP A 111 5.56 -5.46 9.15
N GLY A 112 6.60 -5.65 8.33
CA GLY A 112 7.66 -6.62 8.59
C GLY A 112 8.70 -6.12 9.59
N GLY A 113 9.64 -7.01 9.97
CA GLY A 113 10.70 -6.69 10.91
C GLY A 113 10.27 -6.65 12.39
N ASN A 114 9.03 -7.07 12.69
CA ASN A 114 8.46 -7.12 14.04
C ASN A 114 7.94 -8.53 14.40
N ASP A 115 8.53 -9.58 13.83
CA ASP A 115 7.99 -10.95 13.91
C ASP A 115 7.77 -11.42 15.36
N GLU A 116 8.71 -11.14 16.29
CA GLU A 116 8.54 -11.49 17.73
C GLU A 116 7.38 -10.71 18.39
N ARG A 117 7.20 -9.45 18.06
CA ARG A 117 6.10 -8.63 18.61
C ARG A 117 4.73 -9.13 18.16
N TRP A 118 4.61 -9.56 16.90
CA TRP A 118 3.40 -10.20 16.38
C TRP A 118 3.07 -11.48 17.14
N LYS A 119 4.09 -12.29 17.38
CA LYS A 119 3.97 -13.53 18.15
C LYS A 119 3.58 -13.27 19.60
N ASP A 120 4.19 -12.26 20.26
CA ASP A 120 3.85 -11.87 21.62
C ASP A 120 2.39 -11.40 21.74
N ALA A 121 1.85 -10.76 20.69
CA ALA A 121 0.45 -10.38 20.57
C ALA A 121 -0.46 -11.57 20.21
N SER A 122 0.06 -12.80 20.09
CA SER A 122 -0.68 -14.01 19.69
C SER A 122 -1.37 -13.87 18.33
N ILE A 123 -0.78 -13.11 17.39
CA ILE A 123 -1.29 -12.90 16.04
C ILE A 123 -0.49 -13.78 15.06
N ASN A 124 -1.18 -14.61 14.29
CA ASN A 124 -0.56 -15.42 13.23
C ASN A 124 -0.22 -14.55 12.01
N HIS A 125 0.83 -13.76 12.17
CA HIS A 125 1.27 -12.77 11.20
C HIS A 125 2.12 -13.36 10.09
N HIS A 126 1.82 -12.91 8.87
CA HIS A 126 2.61 -13.17 7.66
C HIS A 126 2.94 -11.85 6.99
N TRP A 127 4.23 -11.58 6.84
CA TRP A 127 4.66 -10.39 6.12
C TRP A 127 4.41 -10.54 4.62
N ILE A 128 3.81 -9.51 4.03
CA ILE A 128 3.54 -9.41 2.60
C ILE A 128 3.70 -7.97 2.14
N LEU A 129 4.22 -7.78 0.94
CA LEU A 129 4.35 -6.44 0.36
C LEU A 129 2.99 -5.88 -0.09
N PRO A 130 2.82 -4.54 -0.17
CA PRO A 130 1.66 -3.96 -0.84
C PRO A 130 1.68 -4.29 -2.33
N GLY A 131 0.58 -4.03 -2.99
CA GLY A 131 0.45 -4.16 -4.44
C GLY A 131 -0.13 -2.91 -5.07
N VAL A 132 -0.18 -2.90 -6.39
CA VAL A 132 -0.96 -1.95 -7.18
C VAL A 132 -2.06 -2.73 -7.93
N VAL A 133 -3.23 -2.12 -8.09
CA VAL A 133 -4.31 -2.75 -8.87
C VAL A 133 -3.96 -2.75 -10.36
N GLU A 134 -4.21 -3.86 -11.06
CA GLU A 134 -3.75 -4.08 -12.44
C GLU A 134 -4.23 -3.02 -13.42
N TYR A 135 -5.50 -2.63 -13.38
CA TYR A 135 -6.01 -1.59 -14.28
C TYR A 135 -5.31 -0.24 -14.06
N GLY A 136 -4.87 0.05 -12.83
CA GLY A 136 -4.04 1.22 -12.52
C GLY A 136 -2.64 1.09 -13.12
N ALA A 137 -2.00 -0.07 -12.95
CA ALA A 137 -0.65 -0.34 -13.42
C ALA A 137 -0.51 -0.34 -14.95
N TYR A 138 -1.58 -0.61 -15.68
CA TYR A 138 -1.54 -0.71 -17.13
C TYR A 138 -2.04 0.53 -17.86
N SER A 139 -2.72 1.42 -17.16
CA SER A 139 -3.25 2.65 -17.76
C SER A 139 -2.25 3.80 -17.77
N ALA A 140 -0.97 3.53 -18.01
CA ALA A 140 0.08 4.54 -18.19
C ALA A 140 -0.08 5.32 -19.51
N GLY A 141 -1.30 5.68 -19.86
CA GLY A 141 -1.61 6.56 -20.99
C GLY A 141 -1.70 7.99 -20.47
N ALA A 142 -0.72 8.80 -20.81
CA ALA A 142 -0.67 10.18 -20.39
C ALA A 142 -1.88 10.97 -20.90
N LEU A 143 -2.70 11.46 -19.98
CA LEU A 143 -3.45 12.68 -20.26
C LEU A 143 -2.41 13.82 -20.30
N PRO A 144 -2.48 14.73 -21.28
CA PRO A 144 -1.59 15.88 -21.30
C PRO A 144 -1.84 16.72 -20.05
N VAL A 145 -0.84 16.79 -19.20
CA VAL A 145 -0.78 17.68 -18.04
C VAL A 145 0.50 18.48 -18.14
N ASP A 146 0.55 19.62 -17.49
CA ASP A 146 1.73 20.44 -17.44
C ASP A 146 2.91 19.65 -16.85
N PHE A 147 4.08 19.84 -17.43
CA PHE A 147 5.30 19.19 -16.96
C PHE A 147 5.62 19.59 -15.51
N ILE A 148 5.82 18.60 -14.66
CA ILE A 148 6.14 18.78 -13.23
C ILE A 148 7.58 18.31 -12.99
N PRO A 149 8.52 19.20 -12.70
CA PRO A 149 9.89 18.79 -12.44
C PRO A 149 10.04 17.85 -11.24
N VAL A 150 9.44 18.19 -10.08
CA VAL A 150 9.47 17.39 -8.85
C VAL A 150 8.08 17.31 -8.24
N LEU A 151 7.59 16.11 -8.00
CA LEU A 151 6.27 15.84 -7.44
C LEU A 151 6.36 15.07 -6.13
N PHE A 152 5.61 15.48 -5.13
CA PHE A 152 5.21 14.64 -4.01
C PHE A 152 3.70 14.43 -4.04
N CYS A 153 3.25 13.17 -4.07
CA CYS A 153 1.83 12.84 -4.06
C CYS A 153 1.45 12.15 -2.75
N GLY A 154 0.62 12.80 -1.93
CA GLY A 154 0.18 12.27 -0.64
C GLY A 154 0.01 13.37 0.42
N SER A 155 -0.37 12.97 1.63
CA SER A 155 -0.50 13.87 2.78
C SER A 155 0.87 14.25 3.35
N ALA A 156 1.17 15.54 3.41
CA ALA A 156 2.46 16.05 3.85
C ALA A 156 2.68 16.01 5.38
N GLY A 157 1.64 15.99 6.20
CA GLY A 157 1.74 16.11 7.66
C GLY A 157 0.95 15.06 8.43
N TYR A 158 0.89 13.84 7.94
CA TYR A 158 -0.09 12.86 8.39
C TYR A 158 0.15 12.27 9.80
N HIS A 159 1.39 12.06 10.23
CA HIS A 159 1.69 11.44 11.52
C HIS A 159 2.54 12.32 12.42
N GLY A 160 2.02 12.67 13.60
CA GLY A 160 2.75 13.42 14.63
C GLY A 160 3.97 12.68 15.17
N GLU A 161 3.90 11.35 15.24
CA GLU A 161 5.01 10.51 15.69
C GLU A 161 6.17 10.43 14.67
N TYR A 162 5.95 10.87 13.42
CA TYR A 162 6.97 10.86 12.38
C TYR A 162 7.01 12.20 11.64
N PRO A 163 7.68 13.22 12.20
CA PRO A 163 7.70 14.57 11.64
C PRO A 163 8.53 14.71 10.35
N TRP A 164 9.39 13.75 10.02
CA TRP A 164 10.31 13.81 8.89
C TRP A 164 9.61 14.16 7.57
N ARG A 165 8.48 13.57 7.26
CA ARG A 165 7.77 13.86 6.01
C ARG A 165 7.42 15.33 5.88
N GLY A 166 6.92 15.94 6.93
CA GLY A 166 6.62 17.38 6.94
C GLY A 166 7.86 18.23 6.73
N GLN A 167 8.97 17.87 7.38
CA GLN A 167 10.26 18.53 7.21
C GLN A 167 10.78 18.37 5.78
N MET A 168 10.80 17.16 5.24
CA MET A 168 11.20 16.87 3.87
C MET A 168 10.42 17.70 2.85
N VAL A 169 9.10 17.78 2.97
CA VAL A 169 8.25 18.56 2.07
C VAL A 169 8.57 20.04 2.17
N GLN A 170 8.81 20.59 3.38
CA GLN A 170 9.21 21.98 3.57
C GLN A 170 10.58 22.27 2.95
N GLU A 171 11.56 21.38 3.11
CA GLU A 171 12.89 21.54 2.51
C GLU A 171 12.83 21.46 0.97
N LEU A 172 12.04 20.52 0.42
CA LEU A 172 11.81 20.45 -1.02
C LEU A 172 11.16 21.73 -1.55
N GLN A 173 10.17 22.28 -0.84
CA GLN A 173 9.52 23.54 -1.22
C GLN A 173 10.49 24.71 -1.16
N ARG A 174 11.38 24.76 -0.16
CA ARG A 174 12.40 25.80 -0.01
C ARG A 174 13.45 25.74 -1.12
N ASN A 175 13.91 24.51 -1.46
CA ASN A 175 14.99 24.32 -2.43
C ASN A 175 14.53 24.45 -3.88
N TYR A 176 13.36 23.91 -4.22
CA TYR A 176 12.88 23.84 -5.61
C TYR A 176 11.81 24.89 -5.95
N GLY A 177 11.21 25.55 -4.96
CA GLY A 177 10.21 26.61 -5.19
C GLY A 177 9.05 26.15 -6.06
N THR A 178 8.81 26.86 -7.16
CA THR A 178 7.72 26.54 -8.12
C THR A 178 7.94 25.25 -8.93
N LYS A 179 9.15 24.71 -8.94
CA LYS A 179 9.46 23.42 -9.59
C LYS A 179 8.96 22.21 -8.78
N PHE A 180 8.68 22.40 -7.49
CA PHE A 180 8.15 21.35 -6.64
C PHE A 180 6.65 21.50 -6.44
N GLN A 181 5.95 20.40 -6.56
CA GLN A 181 4.49 20.37 -6.37
C GLN A 181 4.09 19.28 -5.39
N VAL A 182 3.18 19.61 -4.49
CA VAL A 182 2.48 18.65 -3.61
C VAL A 182 1.06 18.46 -4.14
N ARG A 183 0.64 17.21 -4.28
CA ARG A 183 -0.73 16.85 -4.67
C ARG A 183 -1.32 15.87 -3.66
N THR A 184 -2.54 16.14 -3.22
CA THR A 184 -3.28 15.32 -2.26
C THR A 184 -4.65 14.92 -2.80
N GLY A 185 -5.13 13.75 -2.41
CA GLY A 185 -6.48 13.30 -2.77
C GLY A 185 -6.65 12.90 -4.25
N ILE A 186 -5.58 12.85 -5.03
CA ILE A 186 -5.63 12.43 -6.43
C ILE A 186 -5.61 10.90 -6.49
N ARG A 187 -6.48 10.32 -7.30
CA ARG A 187 -6.66 8.86 -7.44
C ARG A 187 -6.88 8.49 -8.91
N GLU A 188 -6.74 7.21 -9.23
CA GLU A 188 -7.08 6.58 -10.50
C GLU A 188 -6.43 7.26 -11.74
N ALA A 189 -7.16 7.46 -12.83
CA ALA A 189 -6.64 8.02 -14.07
C ALA A 189 -5.98 9.40 -13.90
N PRO A 190 -6.51 10.35 -13.10
CA PRO A 190 -5.81 11.59 -12.76
C PRO A 190 -4.45 11.36 -12.07
N LEU A 191 -4.30 10.32 -11.24
CA LEU A 191 -3.02 9.98 -10.62
C LEU A 191 -2.02 9.44 -11.65
N ASN A 192 -2.47 8.62 -12.61
CA ASN A 192 -1.64 8.15 -13.70
C ASN A 192 -1.09 9.33 -14.53
N ALA A 193 -1.96 10.30 -14.85
CA ALA A 193 -1.58 11.49 -15.57
C ALA A 193 -0.52 12.31 -14.82
N LEU A 194 -0.69 12.48 -13.49
CA LEU A 194 0.29 13.18 -12.67
C LEU A 194 1.67 12.50 -12.65
N TYR A 195 1.70 11.19 -12.46
CA TYR A 195 2.95 10.45 -12.44
C TYR A 195 3.64 10.45 -13.81
N SER A 196 2.88 10.39 -14.89
CA SER A 196 3.42 10.48 -16.26
C SER A 196 3.98 11.87 -16.60
N ALA A 197 3.42 12.94 -15.98
CA ALA A 197 3.88 14.31 -16.17
C ALA A 197 5.07 14.69 -15.29
N ALA A 198 5.31 13.97 -14.21
CA ALA A 198 6.39 14.25 -13.28
C ALA A 198 7.71 13.70 -13.79
N LYS A 199 8.75 14.57 -13.85
CA LYS A 199 10.11 14.11 -14.16
C LYS A 199 10.68 13.27 -13.02
N VAL A 200 10.45 13.71 -11.77
CA VAL A 200 10.85 13.01 -10.55
C VAL A 200 9.66 12.98 -9.58
N VAL A 201 9.33 11.81 -9.08
CA VAL A 201 8.39 11.63 -7.97
C VAL A 201 9.20 11.30 -6.72
N VAL A 202 8.98 12.05 -5.64
CA VAL A 202 9.60 11.79 -4.34
C VAL A 202 8.66 10.95 -3.51
N GLY A 203 9.15 9.82 -3.02
CA GLY A 203 8.44 8.95 -2.09
C GLY A 203 8.98 9.06 -0.67
N ASP A 204 8.14 8.65 0.26
CA ASP A 204 8.47 8.51 1.67
C ASP A 204 7.49 7.53 2.34
N HIS A 205 7.91 6.94 3.44
CA HIS A 205 7.04 6.14 4.31
C HIS A 205 7.31 6.45 5.78
N ILE A 206 6.36 6.13 6.65
CA ILE A 206 6.52 6.31 8.09
C ILE A 206 7.67 5.42 8.60
N PHE A 207 8.52 5.98 9.46
CA PHE A 207 9.73 5.32 9.97
C PHE A 207 10.66 4.82 8.86
N ALA A 208 10.98 5.67 7.89
CA ALA A 208 11.95 5.37 6.86
C ALA A 208 13.26 4.83 7.50
N GLY A 209 13.76 3.72 6.96
CA GLY A 209 14.85 2.93 7.55
C GLY A 209 14.39 1.75 8.40
N CYS A 210 13.09 1.58 8.71
CA CYS A 210 12.59 0.32 9.27
C CYS A 210 12.72 -0.80 8.23
N PRO A 211 13.34 -1.94 8.58
CA PRO A 211 13.42 -3.06 7.65
C PRO A 211 12.03 -3.62 7.35
N ARG A 212 11.85 -4.11 6.13
CA ARG A 212 10.66 -4.84 5.68
C ARG A 212 9.33 -4.08 5.89
N TYR A 213 9.37 -2.73 5.80
CA TYR A 213 8.17 -1.90 5.75
C TYR A 213 8.26 -0.86 4.64
N CYS A 214 7.23 -0.79 3.80
CA CYS A 214 7.03 0.30 2.85
C CYS A 214 5.56 0.69 2.78
N SER A 215 5.29 1.92 2.37
CA SER A 215 3.93 2.33 2.05
C SER A 215 3.53 1.82 0.65
N ASP A 216 2.23 1.71 0.42
CA ASP A 216 1.62 1.43 -0.88
C ASP A 216 2.12 2.35 -2.00
N ARG A 217 2.51 3.59 -1.67
CA ARG A 217 3.04 4.59 -2.62
C ARG A 217 4.21 4.06 -3.45
N LEU A 218 5.04 3.19 -2.90
CA LEU A 218 6.14 2.57 -3.64
C LEU A 218 5.60 1.85 -4.88
N PHE A 219 4.66 0.93 -4.69
CA PHE A 219 4.08 0.13 -5.77
C PHE A 219 3.12 0.92 -6.63
N GLU A 220 2.32 1.80 -6.03
CA GLU A 220 1.40 2.69 -6.75
C GLU A 220 2.15 3.62 -7.72
N THR A 221 3.27 4.20 -7.31
CA THR A 221 4.04 5.10 -8.18
C THR A 221 4.71 4.34 -9.32
N LEU A 222 5.43 3.26 -9.00
CA LEU A 222 6.15 2.47 -10.00
C LEU A 222 5.19 1.73 -10.94
N GLY A 223 4.09 1.20 -10.42
CA GLY A 223 3.07 0.52 -11.22
C GLY A 223 2.35 1.44 -12.20
N ARG A 224 2.25 2.73 -11.87
CA ARG A 224 1.71 3.78 -12.74
C ARG A 224 2.79 4.47 -13.59
N ALA A 225 3.95 3.85 -13.73
CA ALA A 225 5.08 4.34 -14.49
C ALA A 225 5.62 5.71 -14.06
N GLY A 226 5.56 6.05 -12.77
CA GLY A 226 6.25 7.21 -12.20
C GLY A 226 7.74 6.91 -11.99
N PHE A 227 8.61 7.89 -12.28
CA PHE A 227 10.03 7.79 -11.88
C PHE A 227 10.18 8.17 -10.42
N LEU A 228 10.40 7.17 -9.57
CA LEU A 228 10.38 7.31 -8.11
C LEU A 228 11.79 7.36 -7.51
N ILE A 229 12.01 8.33 -6.61
CA ILE A 229 13.12 8.34 -5.66
C ILE A 229 12.53 8.04 -4.28
N TYR A 230 13.00 6.97 -3.62
CA TYR A 230 12.37 6.40 -2.41
C TYR A 230 13.42 6.16 -1.32
N PRO A 231 13.08 6.25 -0.02
CA PRO A 231 14.06 5.94 1.02
C PRO A 231 14.50 4.48 0.94
N GLU A 232 15.78 4.25 1.10
CA GLU A 232 16.35 2.92 1.20
C GLU A 232 15.66 2.12 2.31
N THR A 233 15.24 0.89 1.99
CA THR A 233 14.49 0.03 2.90
C THR A 233 14.99 -1.40 2.78
N GLU A 234 15.65 -1.86 3.82
CA GLU A 234 16.22 -3.22 3.88
C GLU A 234 15.16 -4.29 3.60
N GLY A 235 15.51 -5.23 2.71
CA GLY A 235 14.65 -6.35 2.32
C GLY A 235 13.53 -5.99 1.33
N ILE A 236 13.50 -4.76 0.81
CA ILE A 236 12.49 -4.31 -0.17
C ILE A 236 13.12 -3.63 -1.37
N THR A 237 13.82 -2.51 -1.16
CA THR A 237 14.28 -1.65 -2.25
C THR A 237 15.41 -2.28 -3.07
N ASP A 238 16.19 -3.15 -2.48
CA ASP A 238 17.24 -3.95 -3.11
C ASP A 238 16.68 -4.98 -4.12
N GLN A 239 15.40 -5.34 -4.02
CA GLN A 239 14.74 -6.28 -4.91
C GLN A 239 14.13 -5.63 -6.15
N ILE A 240 14.03 -4.30 -6.20
CA ILE A 240 13.33 -3.58 -7.27
C ILE A 240 14.37 -2.97 -8.24
N PRO A 241 14.62 -3.59 -9.40
CA PRO A 241 15.57 -3.07 -10.34
C PRO A 241 15.12 -1.73 -10.92
N GLY A 242 16.07 -0.81 -11.13
CA GLY A 242 15.80 0.52 -11.64
C GLY A 242 15.31 1.54 -10.61
N LEU A 243 14.86 1.11 -9.43
CA LEU A 243 14.50 2.03 -8.36
C LEU A 243 15.71 2.86 -7.93
N VAL A 244 15.49 4.16 -7.73
CA VAL A 244 16.49 5.08 -7.16
C VAL A 244 16.19 5.25 -5.68
N THR A 245 17.20 5.06 -4.83
CA THR A 245 17.05 5.23 -3.39
C THR A 245 17.88 6.36 -2.84
N TYR A 246 17.46 6.89 -1.69
CA TYR A 246 18.22 7.83 -0.87
C TYR A 246 18.32 7.31 0.57
N HIS A 247 19.34 7.72 1.31
CA HIS A 247 19.50 7.35 2.71
C HIS A 247 18.35 7.92 3.56
N PRO A 248 17.68 7.09 4.37
CA PRO A 248 16.55 7.52 5.19
C PRO A 248 16.89 8.78 6.01
N GLN A 249 16.02 9.79 5.92
CA GLN A 249 16.14 11.08 6.62
C GLN A 249 17.36 11.93 6.21
N ASP A 250 18.05 11.58 5.14
CA ASP A 250 19.12 12.40 4.57
C ASP A 250 18.58 13.29 3.44
N ILE A 251 18.29 14.54 3.78
CA ILE A 251 17.76 15.52 2.81
C ILE A 251 18.78 15.89 1.74
N GLN A 252 20.08 15.87 2.07
CA GLN A 252 21.10 16.23 1.11
C GLN A 252 21.30 15.13 0.06
N ASP A 253 21.28 13.87 0.48
CA ASP A 253 21.33 12.75 -0.47
C ASP A 253 20.09 12.76 -1.38
N LEU A 254 18.90 13.06 -0.82
CA LEU A 254 17.69 13.24 -1.63
C LEU A 254 17.84 14.35 -2.67
N PHE A 255 18.36 15.52 -2.28
CA PHE A 255 18.61 16.63 -3.22
C PHE A 255 19.60 16.24 -4.30
N ASN A 256 20.70 15.61 -3.95
CA ASN A 256 21.71 15.13 -4.91
C ASN A 256 21.10 14.19 -5.97
N LYS A 257 20.22 13.28 -5.54
CA LYS A 257 19.52 12.36 -6.47
C LYS A 257 18.52 13.10 -7.36
N ILE A 258 17.75 14.04 -6.80
CA ILE A 258 16.81 14.85 -7.57
C ILE A 258 17.54 15.67 -8.62
N ASP A 259 18.57 16.43 -8.22
CA ASP A 259 19.32 17.30 -9.13
C ASP A 259 19.99 16.50 -10.24
N TYR A 260 20.55 15.34 -9.93
CA TYR A 260 21.11 14.43 -10.93
C TYR A 260 20.09 14.06 -12.00
N PHE A 261 18.88 13.67 -11.63
CA PHE A 261 17.86 13.27 -12.61
C PHE A 261 17.04 14.45 -13.19
N LEU A 262 17.16 15.64 -12.65
CA LEU A 262 16.65 16.85 -13.29
C LEU A 262 17.56 17.33 -14.43
N ASP A 263 18.84 16.99 -14.40
CA ASP A 263 19.76 17.28 -15.50
C ASP A 263 19.36 16.46 -16.74
N THR A 264 19.30 17.15 -17.87
CA THR A 264 18.98 16.53 -19.17
C THR A 264 20.05 15.54 -19.65
N ALA A 265 21.28 15.66 -19.17
CA ALA A 265 22.36 14.73 -19.46
C ALA A 265 22.06 13.29 -18.98
N HIS A 266 21.19 13.14 -17.95
CA HIS A 266 20.81 11.85 -17.36
C HIS A 266 19.41 11.37 -17.78
N GLU A 267 18.79 12.02 -18.76
CA GLU A 267 17.43 11.71 -19.17
C GLU A 267 17.27 10.28 -19.68
N GLN A 268 18.21 9.78 -20.46
CA GLN A 268 18.16 8.42 -20.99
C GLN A 268 18.25 7.38 -19.86
N GLU A 269 19.14 7.58 -18.88
CA GLU A 269 19.23 6.72 -17.70
C GLU A 269 17.94 6.75 -16.88
N ARG A 270 17.36 7.93 -16.67
CA ARG A 270 16.10 8.11 -15.96
C ARG A 270 14.97 7.29 -16.60
N LEU A 271 14.81 7.41 -17.92
CA LEU A 271 13.77 6.69 -18.68
C LEU A 271 13.98 5.17 -18.63
N GLU A 272 15.22 4.71 -18.72
CA GLU A 272 15.54 3.28 -18.64
C GLU A 272 15.22 2.71 -17.26
N ARG A 273 15.60 3.40 -16.18
CA ARG A 273 15.28 3.03 -14.81
C ARG A 273 13.77 3.02 -14.56
N GLN A 274 13.06 4.04 -15.01
CA GLN A 274 11.59 4.14 -14.93
C GLN A 274 10.92 2.95 -15.61
N LYS A 275 11.32 2.62 -16.81
CA LYS A 275 10.81 1.47 -17.55
C LYS A 275 11.10 0.16 -16.83
N THR A 276 12.33 -0.03 -16.36
CA THR A 276 12.75 -1.26 -15.68
C THR A 276 11.96 -1.51 -14.40
N SER A 277 11.80 -0.50 -13.54
CA SER A 277 11.03 -0.64 -12.31
C SER A 277 9.54 -0.82 -12.57
N HIS A 278 8.98 -0.14 -13.56
CA HIS A 278 7.59 -0.32 -13.96
C HIS A 278 7.30 -1.75 -14.45
N GLU A 279 8.12 -2.28 -15.37
CA GLU A 279 7.95 -3.66 -15.87
C GLU A 279 8.13 -4.70 -14.75
N TRP A 280 9.03 -4.43 -13.80
CA TRP A 280 9.19 -5.31 -12.65
C TRP A 280 7.94 -5.32 -11.76
N VAL A 281 7.36 -4.15 -11.46
CA VAL A 281 6.14 -4.07 -10.64
C VAL A 281 4.95 -4.71 -11.34
N LYS A 282 4.78 -4.52 -12.63
CA LYS A 282 3.74 -5.21 -13.42
C LYS A 282 3.81 -6.73 -13.26
N LYS A 283 5.02 -7.27 -13.16
CA LYS A 283 5.23 -8.72 -13.06
C LYS A 283 5.19 -9.23 -11.62
N ASN A 284 5.61 -8.42 -10.64
CA ASN A 284 5.89 -8.91 -9.29
C ASN A 284 5.18 -8.10 -8.18
N GLY A 285 4.49 -7.02 -8.49
CA GLY A 285 4.01 -6.06 -7.51
C GLY A 285 2.54 -5.70 -7.63
N THR A 286 1.71 -6.51 -8.29
CA THR A 286 0.27 -6.27 -8.39
C THR A 286 -0.50 -7.01 -7.30
N TYR A 287 -1.74 -6.63 -7.07
CA TYR A 287 -2.59 -7.34 -6.11
C TYR A 287 -2.89 -8.77 -6.55
N THR A 288 -2.89 -9.10 -7.85
CA THR A 288 -3.01 -10.50 -8.30
C THR A 288 -1.88 -11.36 -7.74
N GLN A 289 -0.62 -10.88 -7.75
CA GLN A 289 0.47 -11.61 -7.13
C GLN A 289 0.30 -11.71 -5.60
N ARG A 290 -0.06 -10.61 -4.92
CA ARG A 290 -0.23 -10.61 -3.46
C ARG A 290 -1.34 -11.54 -3.00
N LEU A 291 -2.51 -11.47 -3.63
CA LEU A 291 -3.62 -12.36 -3.30
C LEU A 291 -3.31 -13.81 -3.66
N GLY A 292 -2.57 -14.05 -4.74
CA GLY A 292 -2.04 -15.39 -5.06
C GLY A 292 -1.04 -15.92 -4.03
N GLU A 293 -0.17 -15.06 -3.47
CA GLU A 293 0.73 -15.43 -2.36
C GLU A 293 -0.08 -15.77 -1.10
N ILE A 294 -1.11 -15.00 -0.76
CA ILE A 294 -2.02 -15.25 0.36
C ILE A 294 -2.66 -16.64 0.20
N LEU A 295 -3.23 -16.95 -0.96
CA LEU A 295 -3.84 -18.25 -1.21
C LEU A 295 -2.86 -19.43 -1.03
N LYS A 296 -1.61 -19.26 -1.44
CA LYS A 296 -0.56 -20.29 -1.24
C LYS A 296 -0.26 -20.52 0.24
N VAL A 297 -0.10 -19.44 1.03
CA VAL A 297 0.13 -19.55 2.48
C VAL A 297 -1.04 -20.23 3.17
N MET A 298 -2.27 -19.94 2.74
CA MET A 298 -3.50 -20.54 3.29
C MET A 298 -3.79 -21.95 2.75
N ASN A 299 -2.97 -22.49 1.81
CA ASN A 299 -3.20 -23.76 1.11
C ASN A 299 -4.56 -23.81 0.36
N LEU A 300 -4.95 -22.71 -0.26
CA LEU A 300 -6.17 -22.56 -1.06
C LEU A 300 -5.90 -22.34 -2.57
N ALA A 301 -4.61 -22.34 -2.99
CA ALA A 301 -4.17 -22.16 -4.38
C ALA A 301 -4.31 -23.45 -5.21
#